data_d5e74e5671ced7f542e9f38b203049f4
#
_entry.id   d5e74e5671ced7f542e9f38b203049f4
#
_cell.length_a   1.000
_cell.length_b   1.000
_cell.length_c   1.000
_cell.angle_alpha   90.00
_cell.angle_beta   90.00
_cell.angle_gamma   90.00
#
_symmetry.space_group_name_H-M   'P 1'
#
loop_
_entity.id
_entity.type
_entity.pdbx_description
1 polymer ?
#
loop_
_entity_poly.entity_id
_entity_poly.type
_entity_poly.pdbx_seq_one_letter_code
_entity_poly.pdbx_strand_id
1 'polypeptide(L)'
;MTATVDLTTTTNPVLNFKTWYDIEEGWDFGTVQIRETGSEDWTVLPGNITTTDHNPSADILVGHGITGTSDGWVDGIFDLTAYAGKSIELKFEYETDSYTFGQGFYIDDITITDNDSVIFSDDAEILDKFTLDGFTQDKGVEYATNYYLVEWRNHSGVDTSLAHVNRLGTLISYDPGMVVWYVNEFYNDNHGANHPGGGYLSVIDADQKNSYWIFEDKTAAFTSNSYQMHDAAFSMKLGSKFVVDATETYGRKAIDNHRSIHRTFLLIHIAIFIYHI
;
A
#
# COMPACT_ATOMS: atom_id res chain seq x y z
N MET A 1 7.82 -16.42 -10.66
CA MET A 1 7.38 -17.79 -10.35
C MET A 1 7.52 -18.69 -11.58
N THR A 2 7.80 -19.99 -11.42
CA THR A 2 8.15 -20.89 -12.54
C THR A 2 7.46 -22.25 -12.39
N ALA A 3 6.96 -22.82 -13.49
CA ALA A 3 6.38 -24.15 -13.55
C ALA A 3 6.95 -24.94 -14.73
N THR A 4 7.06 -26.27 -14.57
CA THR A 4 7.39 -27.18 -15.68
C THR A 4 6.11 -27.72 -16.28
N VAL A 5 5.98 -27.67 -17.59
CA VAL A 5 4.80 -28.12 -18.34
C VAL A 5 5.19 -29.06 -19.48
N ASP A 6 4.49 -30.17 -19.56
CA ASP A 6 4.69 -31.17 -20.65
C ASP A 6 3.72 -30.83 -21.82
N LEU A 7 4.29 -30.35 -22.93
CA LEU A 7 3.56 -30.08 -24.17
C LEU A 7 3.92 -31.14 -25.26
N THR A 8 4.55 -32.27 -24.90
CA THR A 8 5.08 -33.26 -25.88
C THR A 8 4.01 -33.88 -26.78
N THR A 9 2.75 -33.87 -26.35
CA THR A 9 1.61 -34.41 -27.11
C THR A 9 0.71 -33.35 -27.71
N THR A 10 1.03 -32.07 -27.56
CA THR A 10 0.18 -30.93 -28.02
C THR A 10 0.50 -30.54 -29.46
N THR A 11 -0.43 -29.87 -30.09
CA THR A 11 -0.32 -29.36 -31.48
C THR A 11 -0.54 -27.85 -31.58
N ASN A 12 -1.47 -27.30 -30.79
CA ASN A 12 -1.82 -25.88 -30.75
C ASN A 12 -2.02 -25.42 -29.30
N PRO A 13 -1.00 -25.50 -28.45
CA PRO A 13 -1.14 -25.11 -27.05
C PRO A 13 -1.27 -23.61 -26.92
N VAL A 14 -2.20 -23.17 -26.05
CA VAL A 14 -2.47 -21.76 -25.73
C VAL A 14 -2.50 -21.61 -24.21
N LEU A 15 -1.70 -20.67 -23.71
CA LEU A 15 -1.74 -20.25 -22.31
C LEU A 15 -2.83 -19.18 -22.14
N ASN A 16 -3.65 -19.37 -21.13
CA ASN A 16 -4.64 -18.39 -20.68
C ASN A 16 -4.48 -18.21 -19.16
N PHE A 17 -4.68 -17.00 -18.67
CA PHE A 17 -4.75 -16.71 -17.25
C PHE A 17 -5.56 -15.42 -17.01
N LYS A 18 -6.08 -15.26 -15.79
CA LYS A 18 -6.61 -13.99 -15.33
C LYS A 18 -5.49 -13.17 -14.76
N THR A 19 -5.53 -11.86 -15.00
CA THR A 19 -4.58 -10.93 -14.39
C THR A 19 -5.26 -9.61 -14.04
N TRP A 20 -4.81 -9.05 -12.93
CA TRP A 20 -5.05 -7.68 -12.54
C TRP A 20 -3.70 -7.02 -12.30
N TYR A 21 -3.50 -5.82 -12.82
CA TYR A 21 -2.22 -5.14 -12.63
C TYR A 21 -2.38 -3.63 -12.52
N ASP A 22 -1.51 -3.06 -11.70
CA ASP A 22 -1.26 -1.63 -11.54
C ASP A 22 0.26 -1.47 -11.44
N ILE A 23 0.85 -1.12 -12.58
CA ILE A 23 2.31 -1.17 -12.86
C ILE A 23 2.71 0.19 -13.43
N GLU A 24 3.86 0.75 -13.05
CA GLU A 24 4.33 2.02 -13.60
C GLU A 24 4.50 1.94 -15.11
N GLU A 25 3.67 2.69 -15.84
CA GLU A 25 3.57 2.60 -17.29
C GLU A 25 4.90 2.94 -18.01
N GLY A 26 5.40 1.98 -18.75
CA GLY A 26 6.61 2.09 -19.55
C GLY A 26 7.93 2.05 -18.79
N TRP A 27 7.91 1.83 -17.45
CA TRP A 27 9.10 1.71 -16.61
C TRP A 27 9.20 0.32 -15.98
N ASP A 28 8.10 -0.19 -15.46
CA ASP A 28 8.00 -1.50 -14.85
C ASP A 28 7.22 -2.46 -15.75
N PHE A 29 7.54 -3.76 -15.70
CA PHE A 29 6.94 -4.73 -16.59
C PHE A 29 6.68 -6.08 -15.94
N GLY A 30 5.45 -6.60 -16.13
CA GLY A 30 5.15 -8.01 -16.00
C GLY A 30 5.48 -8.74 -17.31
N THR A 31 6.09 -9.92 -17.25
CA THR A 31 6.42 -10.72 -18.43
C THR A 31 5.97 -12.16 -18.29
N VAL A 32 5.65 -12.77 -19.44
CA VAL A 32 5.49 -14.21 -19.60
C VAL A 32 6.67 -14.72 -20.40
N GLN A 33 7.44 -15.63 -19.82
CA GLN A 33 8.64 -16.19 -20.43
C GLN A 33 8.56 -17.70 -20.52
N ILE A 34 9.21 -18.24 -21.51
CA ILE A 34 9.26 -19.67 -21.76
C ILE A 34 10.66 -20.11 -22.19
N ARG A 35 11.03 -21.34 -21.81
CA ARG A 35 12.19 -22.05 -22.35
C ARG A 35 11.91 -23.53 -22.49
N GLU A 36 12.64 -24.21 -23.35
CA GLU A 36 12.65 -25.70 -23.35
C GLU A 36 13.34 -26.18 -22.08
N THR A 37 12.81 -27.23 -21.49
CA THR A 37 13.40 -27.83 -20.28
C THR A 37 14.88 -28.21 -20.53
N GLY A 38 15.77 -27.69 -19.69
CA GLY A 38 17.21 -27.86 -19.82
C GLY A 38 17.92 -26.82 -20.67
N SER A 39 17.20 -25.88 -21.27
CA SER A 39 17.79 -24.66 -21.88
C SER A 39 18.10 -23.60 -20.82
N GLU A 40 19.16 -22.83 -21.04
CA GLU A 40 19.48 -21.66 -20.22
C GLU A 40 18.74 -20.39 -20.70
N ASP A 41 18.32 -20.35 -21.97
CA ASP A 41 17.81 -19.14 -22.62
C ASP A 41 16.28 -19.02 -22.45
N TRP A 42 15.86 -17.96 -21.78
CA TRP A 42 14.45 -17.58 -21.68
C TRP A 42 14.02 -16.72 -22.87
N THR A 43 12.83 -16.96 -23.36
CA THR A 43 12.18 -16.17 -24.42
C THR A 43 10.94 -15.48 -23.84
N VAL A 44 10.88 -14.16 -23.92
CA VAL A 44 9.69 -13.38 -23.57
C VAL A 44 8.65 -13.53 -24.66
N LEU A 45 7.42 -13.87 -24.28
CA LEU A 45 6.33 -14.14 -25.20
C LEU A 45 5.48 -12.87 -25.45
N PRO A 46 5.07 -12.63 -26.72
CA PRO A 46 4.00 -11.71 -27.02
C PRO A 46 2.64 -12.29 -26.62
N GLY A 47 1.75 -11.46 -26.10
CA GLY A 47 0.37 -11.81 -25.80
C GLY A 47 -0.60 -10.66 -26.09
N ASN A 48 -1.88 -10.91 -25.92
CA ASN A 48 -2.92 -9.92 -26.24
C ASN A 48 -2.87 -8.65 -25.37
N ILE A 49 -2.20 -8.71 -24.21
CA ILE A 49 -2.09 -7.62 -23.23
C ILE A 49 -0.66 -7.06 -23.11
N THR A 50 0.26 -7.49 -23.97
CA THR A 50 1.66 -7.03 -23.96
C THR A 50 1.90 -5.89 -24.93
N THR A 51 2.88 -5.07 -24.64
CA THR A 51 3.40 -4.01 -25.51
C THR A 51 4.92 -4.10 -25.62
N THR A 52 5.46 -3.51 -26.68
CA THR A 52 6.89 -3.24 -26.84
C THR A 52 7.23 -1.78 -26.51
N ASP A 53 6.21 -0.98 -26.19
CA ASP A 53 6.39 0.43 -25.85
C ASP A 53 6.96 0.56 -24.45
N HIS A 54 7.94 1.42 -24.31
CA HIS A 54 8.61 1.73 -23.05
C HIS A 54 9.04 3.19 -23.02
N ASN A 55 9.29 3.72 -21.84
CA ASN A 55 9.86 5.05 -21.70
C ASN A 55 11.29 5.03 -22.30
N PRO A 56 11.67 6.02 -23.16
CA PRO A 56 13.00 6.07 -23.75
C PRO A 56 14.17 6.15 -22.76
N SER A 57 13.88 6.45 -21.50
CA SER A 57 14.85 6.52 -20.40
C SER A 57 14.77 5.32 -19.45
N ALA A 58 13.91 4.34 -19.73
CA ALA A 58 13.80 3.14 -18.90
C ALA A 58 15.05 2.26 -19.06
N ASP A 59 15.54 1.76 -17.95
CA ASP A 59 16.65 0.81 -17.91
C ASP A 59 16.18 -0.64 -18.16
N ILE A 60 14.88 -0.91 -17.95
CA ILE A 60 14.26 -2.22 -18.12
C ILE A 60 13.69 -2.34 -19.54
N LEU A 61 14.18 -3.28 -20.32
CA LEU A 61 13.79 -3.52 -21.71
C LEU A 61 13.46 -5.00 -21.91
N VAL A 62 12.20 -5.35 -21.72
CA VAL A 62 11.77 -6.77 -21.72
C VAL A 62 11.31 -7.30 -23.09
N GLY A 63 11.20 -6.45 -24.10
CA GLY A 63 10.71 -6.83 -25.44
C GLY A 63 9.19 -6.85 -25.54
N HIS A 64 8.49 -7.71 -24.84
CA HIS A 64 7.04 -7.79 -24.76
C HIS A 64 6.61 -7.79 -23.29
N GLY A 65 6.20 -6.63 -22.76
CA GLY A 65 5.83 -6.47 -21.35
C GLY A 65 4.38 -6.10 -21.14
N ILE A 66 3.85 -6.44 -19.98
CA ILE A 66 2.58 -5.97 -19.43
C ILE A 66 2.94 -4.78 -18.55
N THR A 67 2.35 -3.61 -18.81
CA THR A 67 2.64 -2.37 -18.07
C THR A 67 1.40 -1.50 -18.02
N GLY A 68 1.37 -0.46 -17.16
CA GLY A 68 0.20 0.39 -16.94
C GLY A 68 -0.82 -0.26 -16.01
N THR A 69 -2.11 0.02 -16.21
CA THR A 69 -3.19 -0.37 -15.31
C THR A 69 -4.27 -1.14 -16.06
N SER A 70 -4.73 -2.26 -15.50
CA SER A 70 -5.92 -2.96 -16.01
C SER A 70 -7.19 -2.39 -15.36
N ASP A 71 -8.28 -2.25 -16.15
CA ASP A 71 -9.61 -1.90 -15.63
C ASP A 71 -10.32 -3.14 -15.05
N GLY A 72 -9.81 -3.68 -13.93
CA GLY A 72 -10.28 -4.94 -13.35
C GLY A 72 -9.50 -6.14 -13.87
N TRP A 73 -10.01 -7.34 -13.58
CA TRP A 73 -9.41 -8.59 -14.05
C TRP A 73 -9.60 -8.75 -15.57
N VAL A 74 -8.52 -9.01 -16.28
CA VAL A 74 -8.50 -9.20 -17.74
C VAL A 74 -7.89 -10.55 -18.09
N ASP A 75 -8.16 -11.01 -19.33
CA ASP A 75 -7.60 -12.27 -19.84
C ASP A 75 -6.24 -12.04 -20.50
N GLY A 76 -5.19 -12.71 -20.00
CA GLY A 76 -3.91 -12.86 -20.67
C GLY A 76 -3.94 -14.11 -21.57
N ILE A 77 -3.66 -13.97 -22.87
CA ILE A 77 -3.69 -15.04 -23.85
C ILE A 77 -2.40 -15.06 -24.64
N PHE A 78 -1.70 -16.20 -24.64
CA PHE A 78 -0.38 -16.36 -25.23
C PHE A 78 -0.32 -17.64 -26.10
N ASP A 79 0.14 -17.50 -27.32
CA ASP A 79 0.31 -18.62 -28.26
C ASP A 79 1.60 -19.40 -27.93
N LEU A 80 1.48 -20.67 -27.61
CA LEU A 80 2.59 -21.57 -27.33
C LEU A 80 2.87 -22.57 -28.49
N THR A 81 2.29 -22.37 -29.67
CA THR A 81 2.39 -23.31 -30.79
C THR A 81 3.84 -23.59 -31.21
N ALA A 82 4.76 -22.64 -31.07
CA ALA A 82 6.18 -22.81 -31.34
C ALA A 82 6.87 -23.84 -30.40
N TYR A 83 6.22 -24.16 -29.29
CA TYR A 83 6.69 -25.09 -28.27
C TYR A 83 5.89 -26.38 -28.22
N ALA A 84 4.95 -26.61 -29.15
CA ALA A 84 4.25 -27.86 -29.29
C ALA A 84 5.23 -29.02 -29.50
N GLY A 85 4.97 -30.17 -28.87
CA GLY A 85 5.83 -31.33 -28.92
C GLY A 85 7.05 -31.30 -27.99
N LYS A 86 7.14 -30.32 -27.07
CA LYS A 86 8.28 -30.11 -26.18
C LYS A 86 7.87 -30.16 -24.70
N SER A 87 8.82 -30.40 -23.83
CA SER A 87 8.71 -30.09 -22.40
C SER A 87 9.30 -28.71 -22.17
N ILE A 88 8.59 -27.87 -21.43
CA ILE A 88 8.94 -26.46 -21.23
C ILE A 88 8.98 -26.09 -19.75
N GLU A 89 9.65 -24.99 -19.47
CA GLU A 89 9.47 -24.21 -18.25
C GLU A 89 8.78 -22.90 -18.61
N LEU A 90 7.68 -22.60 -17.92
CA LEU A 90 6.92 -21.35 -18.00
C LEU A 90 7.29 -20.46 -16.81
N LYS A 91 7.58 -19.18 -17.05
CA LYS A 91 7.90 -18.22 -16.01
C LYS A 91 7.03 -16.98 -16.15
N PHE A 92 6.48 -16.53 -15.01
CA PHE A 92 5.99 -15.18 -14.84
C PHE A 92 7.01 -14.39 -14.02
N GLU A 93 7.32 -13.21 -14.47
CA GLU A 93 8.29 -12.31 -13.82
C GLU A 93 7.74 -10.90 -13.77
N TYR A 94 7.96 -10.19 -12.67
CA TYR A 94 7.68 -8.79 -12.52
C TYR A 94 8.99 -8.07 -12.19
N GLU A 95 9.36 -7.12 -13.03
CA GLU A 95 10.60 -6.38 -12.92
C GLU A 95 10.28 -4.89 -12.76
N THR A 96 10.84 -4.28 -11.71
CA THR A 96 10.63 -2.87 -11.35
C THR A 96 11.95 -2.13 -11.31
N ASP A 97 11.91 -0.84 -11.66
CA ASP A 97 13.01 0.06 -11.33
C ASP A 97 13.03 0.38 -9.80
N SER A 98 13.78 1.38 -9.36
CA SER A 98 13.98 1.65 -7.93
C SER A 98 13.15 2.81 -7.37
N TYR A 99 12.23 3.39 -8.12
CA TYR A 99 11.59 4.65 -7.72
C TYR A 99 10.10 4.57 -7.47
N THR A 100 9.32 4.37 -8.50
CA THR A 100 7.84 4.37 -8.44
C THR A 100 7.32 2.98 -8.75
N PHE A 101 6.31 2.53 -8.04
CA PHE A 101 5.66 1.26 -8.34
C PHE A 101 4.17 1.37 -7.99
N GLY A 102 3.35 0.62 -8.73
CA GLY A 102 1.94 0.48 -8.48
C GLY A 102 1.63 -0.61 -7.45
N GLN A 103 0.41 -1.10 -7.44
CA GLN A 103 -0.02 -2.17 -6.53
C GLN A 103 0.52 -3.56 -6.94
N GLY A 104 1.05 -3.70 -8.16
CA GLY A 104 1.75 -4.88 -8.61
C GLY A 104 1.06 -5.66 -9.71
N PHE A 105 1.50 -6.91 -9.85
CA PHE A 105 1.11 -7.84 -10.89
C PHE A 105 0.50 -9.10 -10.27
N TYR A 106 -0.81 -9.29 -10.44
CA TYR A 106 -1.59 -10.40 -9.89
C TYR A 106 -1.99 -11.37 -11.00
N ILE A 107 -1.90 -12.65 -10.73
CA ILE A 107 -2.15 -13.72 -11.70
C ILE A 107 -3.01 -14.80 -11.04
N ASP A 108 -4.01 -15.28 -11.76
CA ASP A 108 -4.95 -16.28 -11.30
C ASP A 108 -5.45 -17.14 -12.48
N ASP A 109 -6.16 -18.23 -12.18
CA ASP A 109 -6.84 -19.10 -13.17
C ASP A 109 -5.94 -19.49 -14.35
N ILE A 110 -4.70 -19.88 -14.09
CA ILE A 110 -3.72 -20.22 -15.13
C ILE A 110 -4.11 -21.56 -15.79
N THR A 111 -4.28 -21.55 -17.09
CA THR A 111 -4.57 -22.76 -17.88
C THR A 111 -3.76 -22.81 -19.15
N ILE A 112 -3.33 -24.01 -19.53
CA ILE A 112 -2.83 -24.28 -20.89
C ILE A 112 -3.78 -25.29 -21.52
N THR A 113 -4.31 -24.92 -22.67
CA THR A 113 -5.23 -25.77 -23.46
C THR A 113 -4.63 -26.14 -24.79
N ASP A 114 -4.94 -27.33 -25.29
CA ASP A 114 -4.67 -27.75 -26.66
C ASP A 114 -5.97 -28.24 -27.30
N ASN A 115 -6.46 -27.54 -28.35
CA ASN A 115 -7.72 -27.84 -29.01
C ASN A 115 -8.88 -28.09 -28.02
N ASP A 116 -9.13 -27.14 -27.11
CA ASP A 116 -10.14 -27.15 -26.06
C ASP A 116 -9.92 -28.17 -24.91
N SER A 117 -8.84 -28.94 -24.93
CA SER A 117 -8.47 -29.84 -23.84
C SER A 117 -7.51 -29.16 -22.88
N VAL A 118 -7.81 -29.17 -21.59
CA VAL A 118 -6.89 -28.63 -20.55
C VAL A 118 -5.70 -29.56 -20.38
N ILE A 119 -4.49 -29.03 -20.61
CA ILE A 119 -3.21 -29.72 -20.45
C ILE A 119 -2.57 -29.40 -19.10
N PHE A 120 -2.71 -28.16 -18.67
CA PHE A 120 -2.21 -27.65 -17.39
C PHE A 120 -3.24 -26.68 -16.80
N SER A 121 -3.42 -26.71 -15.49
CA SER A 121 -4.23 -25.69 -14.80
C SER A 121 -3.73 -25.47 -13.39
N ASP A 122 -3.77 -24.23 -12.94
CA ASP A 122 -3.51 -23.79 -11.57
C ASP A 122 -4.46 -22.64 -11.25
N ASP A 123 -5.25 -22.78 -10.19
CA ASP A 123 -6.23 -21.80 -9.75
C ASP A 123 -5.72 -20.93 -8.59
N ALA A 124 -4.40 -20.97 -8.34
CA ALA A 124 -3.69 -20.27 -7.27
C ALA A 124 -4.19 -20.56 -5.83
N GLU A 125 -5.20 -21.40 -5.64
CA GLU A 125 -5.71 -21.79 -4.31
C GLU A 125 -4.77 -22.77 -3.59
N ILE A 126 -4.06 -23.60 -4.34
CA ILE A 126 -3.06 -24.53 -3.83
C ILE A 126 -1.77 -24.38 -4.63
N LEU A 127 -0.74 -23.85 -3.99
CA LEU A 127 0.55 -23.57 -4.63
C LEU A 127 1.42 -24.86 -4.71
N ASP A 128 1.05 -25.78 -5.58
CA ASP A 128 1.78 -27.05 -5.76
C ASP A 128 2.43 -27.21 -7.14
N LYS A 129 2.12 -26.34 -8.10
CA LYS A 129 2.62 -26.41 -9.47
C LYS A 129 3.70 -25.40 -9.80
N PHE A 130 3.66 -24.26 -9.14
CA PHE A 130 4.67 -23.21 -9.31
C PHE A 130 5.68 -23.18 -8.18
N THR A 131 6.95 -23.01 -8.54
CA THR A 131 7.97 -22.56 -7.60
C THR A 131 7.92 -21.04 -7.55
N LEU A 132 7.62 -20.50 -6.35
CA LEU A 132 7.55 -19.07 -6.14
C LEU A 132 8.95 -18.50 -5.84
N ASP A 133 9.24 -17.36 -6.49
CA ASP A 133 10.41 -16.53 -6.22
C ASP A 133 9.95 -15.08 -6.36
N GLY A 134 9.82 -14.37 -5.23
CA GLY A 134 9.27 -13.01 -5.15
C GLY A 134 7.74 -12.91 -5.26
N PHE A 135 7.05 -13.91 -5.78
CA PHE A 135 5.59 -14.00 -5.75
C PHE A 135 5.10 -14.59 -4.43
N THR A 136 3.96 -14.13 -3.95
CA THR A 136 3.27 -14.68 -2.78
C THR A 136 1.82 -15.01 -3.12
N GLN A 137 1.25 -15.99 -2.44
CA GLN A 137 -0.18 -16.25 -2.57
C GLN A 137 -0.97 -15.16 -1.84
N ASP A 138 -1.86 -14.51 -2.58
CA ASP A 138 -2.88 -13.63 -2.03
C ASP A 138 -4.22 -14.38 -1.99
N LYS A 139 -4.86 -14.42 -0.82
CA LYS A 139 -6.17 -15.07 -0.63
C LYS A 139 -7.34 -14.10 -0.80
N GLY A 140 -7.08 -12.90 -1.29
CA GLY A 140 -8.09 -11.85 -1.45
C GLY A 140 -8.65 -11.31 -0.14
N VAL A 141 -8.17 -11.82 1.00
CA VAL A 141 -8.55 -11.37 2.34
C VAL A 141 -7.32 -11.40 3.22
N GLU A 142 -6.86 -10.24 3.61
CA GLU A 142 -5.79 -10.08 4.59
C GLU A 142 -6.41 -9.75 5.96
N TYR A 143 -6.01 -10.50 6.98
CA TYR A 143 -6.42 -10.26 8.36
C TYR A 143 -5.29 -9.55 9.09
N ALA A 144 -5.55 -8.34 9.54
CA ALA A 144 -4.63 -7.61 10.39
C ALA A 144 -5.22 -7.41 11.77
N THR A 145 -4.38 -7.50 12.79
CA THR A 145 -4.76 -7.16 14.15
C THR A 145 -4.88 -5.65 14.29
N ASN A 146 -6.01 -5.20 14.83
CA ASN A 146 -6.22 -3.80 15.15
C ASN A 146 -6.55 -3.69 16.63
N TYR A 147 -5.91 -2.73 17.31
CA TYR A 147 -6.16 -2.51 18.72
C TYR A 147 -5.91 -1.06 19.13
N TYR A 148 -6.35 -0.71 20.32
CA TYR A 148 -6.11 0.60 20.89
C TYR A 148 -5.14 0.49 22.06
N LEU A 149 -4.15 1.39 22.09
CA LEU A 149 -3.34 1.63 23.28
C LEU A 149 -3.85 2.89 23.97
N VAL A 150 -3.87 2.85 25.29
CA VAL A 150 -4.35 3.96 26.11
C VAL A 150 -3.27 4.33 27.10
N GLU A 151 -2.90 5.61 27.14
CA GLU A 151 -1.93 6.13 28.09
C GLU A 151 -2.42 7.42 28.73
N TRP A 152 -1.93 7.72 29.92
CA TRP A 152 -2.21 8.98 30.57
C TRP A 152 -1.01 9.91 30.40
N ARG A 153 -1.21 11.04 29.72
CA ARG A 153 -0.22 12.10 29.55
C ARG A 153 -0.50 13.26 30.50
N ASN A 154 0.56 13.84 31.03
CA ASN A 154 0.51 14.99 31.91
C ASN A 154 1.75 15.88 31.69
N HIS A 155 1.89 16.96 32.47
CA HIS A 155 3.04 17.87 32.36
C HIS A 155 4.09 17.59 33.42
N SER A 156 4.28 16.33 33.82
CA SER A 156 5.27 15.93 34.83
C SER A 156 6.16 14.80 34.33
N GLY A 157 7.33 14.63 34.94
CA GLY A 157 8.29 13.60 34.56
C GLY A 157 8.73 13.74 33.11
N VAL A 158 8.61 12.67 32.35
CA VAL A 158 8.99 12.62 30.91
C VAL A 158 8.10 13.49 30.05
N ASP A 159 6.89 13.79 30.50
CA ASP A 159 5.90 14.58 29.75
C ASP A 159 6.02 16.10 29.96
N THR A 160 6.97 16.55 30.77
CA THR A 160 7.15 17.98 31.08
C THR A 160 7.28 18.85 29.84
N SER A 161 7.91 18.33 28.79
CA SER A 161 8.09 19.04 27.52
C SER A 161 6.77 19.30 26.77
N LEU A 162 5.72 18.52 27.02
CA LEU A 162 4.42 18.72 26.38
C LEU A 162 3.73 20.04 26.79
N ALA A 163 4.14 20.62 27.93
CA ALA A 163 3.68 21.94 28.37
C ALA A 163 4.32 23.12 27.59
N HIS A 164 5.41 22.85 26.85
CA HIS A 164 6.28 23.90 26.29
C HIS A 164 6.80 23.56 24.88
N VAL A 165 5.89 23.16 24.00
CA VAL A 165 6.26 22.78 22.62
C VAL A 165 6.46 24.06 21.79
N ASN A 166 7.70 24.31 21.31
CA ASN A 166 7.96 25.46 20.44
C ASN A 166 7.54 25.15 19.00
N ARG A 167 6.71 26.02 18.43
CA ARG A 167 6.30 26.00 17.04
C ARG A 167 6.47 27.40 16.43
N LEU A 168 7.43 27.54 15.53
CA LEU A 168 7.75 28.81 14.85
C LEU A 168 7.93 30.00 15.84
N GLY A 169 8.64 29.77 16.94
CA GLY A 169 8.87 30.80 17.98
C GLY A 169 7.71 30.96 18.98
N THR A 170 6.57 30.32 18.77
CA THR A 170 5.46 30.33 19.71
C THR A 170 5.45 29.09 20.57
N LEU A 171 5.30 29.27 21.89
CA LEU A 171 5.11 28.15 22.80
C LEU A 171 3.64 27.74 22.82
N ILE A 172 3.37 26.49 22.50
CA ILE A 172 2.07 25.85 22.64
C ILE A 172 2.15 24.75 23.69
N SER A 173 1.04 24.40 24.29
CA SER A 173 0.91 23.31 25.25
C SER A 173 0.04 22.22 24.64
N TYR A 174 0.47 20.99 24.74
CA TYR A 174 -0.42 19.85 24.46
C TYR A 174 -1.25 19.57 25.69
N ASP A 175 -2.54 19.34 25.50
CA ASP A 175 -3.45 19.11 26.61
C ASP A 175 -3.15 17.82 27.37
N PRO A 176 -3.15 17.87 28.71
CA PRO A 176 -3.00 16.65 29.50
C PRO A 176 -4.31 15.86 29.54
N GLY A 177 -4.20 14.55 29.51
CA GLY A 177 -5.34 13.64 29.54
C GLY A 177 -5.01 12.23 29.10
N MET A 178 -6.05 11.50 28.77
CA MET A 178 -5.93 10.16 28.22
C MET A 178 -5.72 10.26 26.71
N VAL A 179 -4.56 9.81 26.24
CA VAL A 179 -4.27 9.68 24.81
C VAL A 179 -4.60 8.27 24.36
N VAL A 180 -5.32 8.18 23.26
CA VAL A 180 -5.69 6.89 22.65
C VAL A 180 -4.96 6.76 21.32
N TRP A 181 -4.23 5.68 21.18
CA TRP A 181 -3.52 5.31 19.97
C TRP A 181 -4.29 4.19 19.27
N TYR A 182 -4.45 4.30 17.96
CA TYR A 182 -4.93 3.20 17.12
C TYR A 182 -3.75 2.55 16.44
N VAL A 183 -3.60 1.25 16.65
CA VAL A 183 -2.59 0.41 15.99
C VAL A 183 -3.28 -0.41 14.93
N ASN A 184 -2.76 -0.36 13.72
CA ASN A 184 -3.21 -1.16 12.59
C ASN A 184 -2.03 -1.94 12.02
N GLU A 185 -1.97 -3.24 12.36
CA GLU A 185 -0.88 -4.13 11.97
C GLU A 185 -0.94 -4.54 10.48
N PHE A 186 -1.92 -4.05 9.73
CA PHE A 186 -1.92 -4.14 8.27
C PHE A 186 -0.73 -3.37 7.66
N TYR A 187 -0.37 -2.26 8.28
CA TYR A 187 0.77 -1.44 7.89
C TYR A 187 1.96 -1.72 8.79
N ASN A 188 3.18 -1.58 8.26
CA ASN A 188 4.43 -1.72 9.01
C ASN A 188 5.12 -0.39 9.29
N ASP A 189 4.61 0.70 8.74
CA ASP A 189 5.11 2.06 8.93
C ASP A 189 3.99 3.12 8.91
N ASN A 190 4.36 4.39 9.08
CA ASN A 190 3.49 5.55 9.01
C ASN A 190 3.83 6.46 7.83
N HIS A 191 4.36 5.93 6.76
CA HIS A 191 4.76 6.72 5.61
C HIS A 191 3.52 7.13 4.79
N GLY A 192 3.02 8.34 5.03
CA GLY A 192 1.74 8.81 4.48
C GLY A 192 1.67 8.92 2.96
N ALA A 193 2.81 8.91 2.25
CA ALA A 193 2.82 8.86 0.79
C ALA A 193 2.50 7.45 0.28
N ASN A 194 2.94 6.41 1.00
CA ASN A 194 2.68 5.02 0.66
C ASN A 194 1.28 4.57 1.12
N HIS A 195 0.78 5.18 2.19
CA HIS A 195 -0.49 4.79 2.84
C HIS A 195 -1.41 6.01 3.03
N PRO A 196 -1.94 6.61 1.96
CA PRO A 196 -2.81 7.78 2.06
C PRO A 196 -4.05 7.50 2.92
N GLY A 197 -4.12 8.17 4.09
CA GLY A 197 -5.20 7.96 5.05
C GLY A 197 -5.07 6.73 5.94
N GLY A 198 -3.97 5.98 5.83
CA GLY A 198 -3.64 4.81 6.64
C GLY A 198 -2.31 4.97 7.38
N GLY A 199 -1.86 3.89 8.05
CA GLY A 199 -0.59 3.82 8.75
C GLY A 199 -0.63 2.90 9.97
N TYR A 200 0.54 2.48 10.42
CA TYR A 200 0.70 1.54 11.53
C TYR A 200 0.18 2.08 12.85
N LEU A 201 0.43 3.36 13.14
CA LEU A 201 0.10 3.97 14.43
C LEU A 201 -0.47 5.37 14.24
N SER A 202 -1.64 5.63 14.81
CA SER A 202 -2.33 6.91 14.75
C SER A 202 -2.80 7.35 16.14
N VAL A 203 -2.81 8.65 16.41
CA VAL A 203 -3.50 9.22 17.57
C VAL A 203 -4.97 9.43 17.21
N ILE A 204 -5.86 9.00 18.09
CA ILE A 204 -7.28 9.35 18.01
C ILE A 204 -7.46 10.72 18.63
N ASP A 205 -7.80 11.68 17.80
CA ASP A 205 -8.06 13.03 18.22
C ASP A 205 -9.39 13.12 18.97
N ALA A 206 -9.34 13.62 20.21
CA ALA A 206 -10.50 13.71 21.08
C ALA A 206 -11.50 14.78 20.62
N ASP A 207 -11.05 15.83 19.97
CA ASP A 207 -11.93 16.91 19.51
C ASP A 207 -12.40 16.74 18.07
N GLN A 208 -11.67 15.94 17.27
CA GLN A 208 -11.98 15.60 15.87
C GLN A 208 -12.18 16.83 14.96
N LYS A 209 -11.49 17.91 15.27
CA LYS A 209 -11.56 19.14 14.49
C LYS A 209 -10.22 19.50 13.90
N ASN A 210 -10.26 19.96 12.68
CA ASN A 210 -9.06 20.31 11.95
C ASN A 210 -8.64 21.75 12.21
N SER A 211 -7.37 21.98 12.52
CA SER A 211 -6.75 23.30 12.57
C SER A 211 -6.20 23.70 11.20
N TYR A 212 -6.27 24.96 10.88
CA TYR A 212 -5.89 25.49 9.58
C TYR A 212 -4.90 26.63 9.69
N TRP A 213 -3.93 26.67 8.76
CA TRP A 213 -3.21 27.87 8.41
C TRP A 213 -4.13 28.81 7.63
N ILE A 214 -4.17 30.07 8.04
CA ILE A 214 -4.87 31.14 7.32
C ILE A 214 -3.80 32.05 6.73
N PHE A 215 -3.82 32.22 5.43
CA PHE A 215 -2.91 33.09 4.70
C PHE A 215 -3.44 34.53 4.60
N GLU A 216 -2.60 35.47 4.19
CA GLU A 216 -2.98 36.88 4.02
C GLU A 216 -4.10 37.08 3.00
N ASP A 217 -4.14 36.28 1.94
CA ASP A 217 -5.19 36.26 0.92
C ASP A 217 -6.50 35.60 1.41
N LYS A 218 -6.56 35.18 2.69
CA LYS A 218 -7.65 34.45 3.34
C LYS A 218 -7.87 33.02 2.86
N THR A 219 -6.98 32.47 2.03
CA THR A 219 -6.98 31.03 1.76
C THR A 219 -6.58 30.25 3.00
N ALA A 220 -6.96 28.98 3.06
CA ALA A 220 -6.67 28.10 4.18
C ALA A 220 -6.03 26.79 3.70
N ALA A 221 -5.13 26.25 4.50
CA ALA A 221 -4.56 24.92 4.31
C ALA A 221 -4.48 24.20 5.66
N PHE A 222 -4.55 22.88 5.65
CA PHE A 222 -4.37 22.09 6.87
C PHE A 222 -3.03 22.40 7.54
N THR A 223 -3.03 22.46 8.86
CA THR A 223 -1.81 22.49 9.63
C THR A 223 -1.18 21.08 9.66
N SER A 224 0.08 21.00 10.08
CA SER A 224 0.71 19.68 10.31
C SER A 224 0.11 18.99 11.53
N ASN A 225 0.29 17.67 11.60
CA ASN A 225 -0.18 16.83 12.71
C ASN A 225 0.23 17.37 14.09
N SER A 226 1.41 17.98 14.20
CA SER A 226 1.88 18.55 15.47
C SER A 226 1.04 19.74 16.00
N TYR A 227 0.24 20.38 15.15
CA TYR A 227 -0.74 21.37 15.58
C TYR A 227 -2.10 20.73 15.80
N GLN A 228 -2.51 19.80 14.95
CA GLN A 228 -3.78 19.09 15.07
C GLN A 228 -3.92 18.37 16.41
N MET A 229 -2.81 17.81 16.91
CA MET A 229 -2.81 16.94 18.10
C MET A 229 -2.62 17.66 19.42
N HIS A 230 -2.65 19.01 19.47
CA HIS A 230 -2.38 19.73 20.73
C HIS A 230 -3.45 19.46 21.80
N ASP A 231 -4.67 19.16 21.42
CA ASP A 231 -5.83 18.84 22.26
C ASP A 231 -6.42 17.44 22.00
N ALA A 232 -5.63 16.57 21.39
CA ALA A 232 -6.04 15.18 21.10
C ALA A 232 -6.32 14.32 22.34
N ALA A 233 -5.91 14.78 23.54
CA ALA A 233 -6.12 14.04 24.79
C ALA A 233 -7.56 14.15 25.30
N PHE A 234 -8.20 13.02 25.59
CA PHE A 234 -9.50 12.95 26.23
C PHE A 234 -9.43 13.47 27.67
N SER A 235 -10.17 14.53 27.99
CA SER A 235 -10.13 15.19 29.28
C SER A 235 -11.51 15.71 29.68
N MET A 236 -11.73 15.82 30.99
CA MET A 236 -12.89 16.54 31.56
C MET A 236 -12.69 18.06 31.54
N LYS A 237 -11.52 18.54 31.17
CA LYS A 237 -11.22 19.96 31.04
C LYS A 237 -11.55 20.45 29.65
N LEU A 238 -11.75 21.76 29.52
CA LEU A 238 -11.84 22.41 28.21
C LEU A 238 -10.48 22.35 27.52
N GLY A 239 -10.48 22.05 26.23
CA GLY A 239 -9.29 22.07 25.38
C GLY A 239 -8.57 23.42 25.45
N SER A 240 -7.28 23.39 25.30
CA SER A 240 -6.47 24.61 25.24
C SER A 240 -6.70 25.31 23.90
N LYS A 241 -6.44 26.61 23.90
CA LYS A 241 -6.38 27.37 22.66
C LYS A 241 -4.94 27.64 22.31
N PHE A 242 -4.64 27.68 21.03
CA PHE A 242 -3.37 28.24 20.62
C PHE A 242 -3.54 29.26 19.47
N VAL A 243 -2.55 30.13 19.37
CA VAL A 243 -2.33 30.98 18.20
C VAL A 243 -0.85 30.90 17.86
N VAL A 244 -0.55 30.44 16.67
CA VAL A 244 0.80 30.51 16.11
C VAL A 244 0.77 31.54 15.00
N ASP A 245 1.33 32.72 15.26
CA ASP A 245 1.41 33.80 14.30
C ASP A 245 2.78 33.82 13.63
N ALA A 246 2.79 33.44 12.38
CA ALA A 246 3.97 33.44 11.52
C ALA A 246 3.81 34.39 10.33
N THR A 247 2.96 35.39 10.45
CA THR A 247 2.61 36.31 9.37
C THR A 247 3.84 37.05 8.84
N GLU A 248 4.70 37.56 9.73
CA GLU A 248 5.93 38.25 9.31
C GLU A 248 6.93 37.39 8.55
N THR A 249 6.99 36.10 8.89
CA THR A 249 7.99 35.18 8.30
C THR A 249 7.43 34.39 7.12
N TYR A 250 6.17 33.97 7.20
CA TYR A 250 5.58 33.03 6.27
C TYR A 250 4.21 33.47 5.72
N GLY A 251 3.75 34.67 6.01
CA GLY A 251 2.46 35.20 5.55
C GLY A 251 1.23 34.41 6.02
N ARG A 252 1.32 33.73 7.17
CA ARG A 252 0.26 32.84 7.67
C ARG A 252 0.19 32.74 9.18
N LYS A 253 -0.99 32.41 9.67
CA LYS A 253 -1.20 32.08 11.08
C LYS A 253 -2.13 30.89 11.25
N ALA A 254 -1.94 30.12 12.30
CA ALA A 254 -2.87 29.10 12.75
C ALA A 254 -3.51 29.52 14.07
N ILE A 255 -4.82 29.36 14.13
CA ILE A 255 -5.60 29.69 15.33
C ILE A 255 -6.50 28.50 15.63
N ASP A 256 -6.35 27.94 16.81
CA ASP A 256 -7.34 27.05 17.37
C ASP A 256 -8.07 27.74 18.52
N ASN A 257 -9.37 27.86 18.35
CA ASN A 257 -10.28 28.45 19.33
C ASN A 257 -11.30 27.43 19.84
N HIS A 258 -11.17 26.17 19.43
CA HIS A 258 -12.10 25.16 19.84
C HIS A 258 -11.98 24.92 21.34
N ARG A 259 -13.13 24.97 22.02
CA ARG A 259 -13.29 24.67 23.44
C ARG A 259 -14.41 23.66 23.57
N SER A 260 -14.12 22.40 23.30
CA SER A 260 -15.08 21.33 23.59
C SER A 260 -14.71 20.63 24.89
N ILE A 261 -15.71 20.30 25.70
CA ILE A 261 -15.53 19.28 26.70
C ILE A 261 -15.74 17.97 25.98
N HIS A 262 -14.67 17.18 25.85
CA HIS A 262 -14.71 15.90 25.13
C HIS A 262 -15.53 14.88 25.93
N ARG A 263 -16.86 15.00 25.86
CA ARG A 263 -17.83 14.10 26.53
C ARG A 263 -18.33 12.99 25.61
N THR A 264 -17.78 12.84 24.43
CA THR A 264 -18.20 11.76 23.55
C THR A 264 -17.69 10.45 24.13
N PHE A 265 -18.53 9.79 24.91
CA PHE A 265 -18.37 8.38 25.22
C PHE A 265 -18.56 7.64 23.90
N LEU A 266 -17.46 7.43 23.18
CA LEU A 266 -17.44 6.41 22.17
C LEU A 266 -17.63 5.08 22.90
N LEU A 267 -18.79 4.45 22.73
CA LEU A 267 -19.03 3.06 23.16
C LEU A 267 -18.19 2.17 22.24
N ILE A 268 -16.87 2.20 22.43
CA ILE A 268 -15.97 1.22 21.90
C ILE A 268 -16.07 0.03 22.83
N HIS A 269 -16.43 -1.13 22.32
CA HIS A 269 -16.19 -2.39 23.02
C HIS A 269 -14.68 -2.59 23.07
N ILE A 270 -14.06 -1.99 24.11
CA ILE A 270 -12.63 -2.12 24.34
C ILE A 270 -12.41 -3.43 25.07
N ALA A 271 -11.80 -4.41 24.43
CA ALA A 271 -11.13 -5.47 25.15
C ALA A 271 -9.87 -4.85 25.79
N ILE A 272 -9.97 -4.49 27.08
CA ILE A 272 -8.84 -3.94 27.83
C ILE A 272 -7.96 -5.11 28.25
N PHE A 273 -6.81 -5.28 27.63
CA PHE A 273 -5.72 -6.09 28.17
C PHE A 273 -4.84 -5.19 29.05
N ILE A 274 -5.01 -5.27 30.35
CA ILE A 274 -4.12 -4.60 31.30
C ILE A 274 -2.92 -5.54 31.54
N TYR A 275 -1.75 -5.20 31.00
CA TYR A 275 -0.50 -5.78 31.45
C TYR A 275 0.03 -4.93 32.61
N HIS A 276 0.12 -5.52 33.80
CA HIS A 276 0.94 -5.00 34.88
C HIS A 276 2.39 -5.46 34.63
N ILE A 277 3.31 -4.49 34.52
CA ILE A 277 4.76 -4.70 34.63
C ILE A 277 5.15 -4.53 36.10
#